data_fcfdad63243bd355cb38b613160de3b4
#
_entry.id   fcfdad63243bd355cb38b613160de3b4
#
_cell.length_a   1.000
_cell.length_b   1.000
_cell.length_c   1.000
_cell.angle_alpha   90.00
_cell.angle_beta   90.00
_cell.angle_gamma   90.00
#
_symmetry.space_group_name_H-M   'P 1'
#
loop_
_entity.id
_entity.type
_entity.pdbx_description
1 polymer ?
#
loop_
_entity_poly.entity_id
_entity_poly.type
_entity_poly.pdbx_seq_one_letter_code
_entity_poly.pdbx_strand_id
1 'polypeptide(L)'
;VLYKLKVRITPDTRLEKLEREDDGLTATLANVYTDLNEDHRFDLVIGEHGTTPNSDLYFALKPLSTNLGQLDLESLTAARSQTLTPNPEGRFSLYRIGDAWASRNIHAAMLDAMRLCLHL
;
A
#
# COMPACT_ATOMS: atom_id res chain seq x y z
N VAL A 1 25.46 1.20 -11.45
CA VAL A 1 25.78 -0.24 -11.31
C VAL A 1 25.06 -1.05 -12.39
N LEU A 2 23.72 -0.89 -12.57
CA LEU A 2 22.90 -1.68 -13.52
C LEU A 2 23.42 -1.66 -14.97
N TYR A 3 23.82 -0.50 -15.46
CA TYR A 3 24.39 -0.37 -16.83
C TYR A 3 25.71 -1.13 -17.00
N LYS A 4 26.54 -1.19 -15.94
CA LYS A 4 27.78 -1.99 -15.98
C LYS A 4 27.50 -3.49 -16.08
N LEU A 5 26.38 -3.93 -15.53
CA LEU A 5 25.90 -5.32 -15.60
C LEU A 5 25.12 -5.62 -16.87
N LYS A 6 25.01 -4.66 -17.80
CA LYS A 6 24.22 -4.77 -19.02
C LYS A 6 22.76 -5.13 -18.78
N VAL A 7 22.19 -4.69 -17.65
CA VAL A 7 20.77 -4.90 -17.35
C VAL A 7 19.94 -4.09 -18.34
N ARG A 8 19.02 -4.74 -19.03
CA ARG A 8 18.02 -4.08 -19.86
C ARG A 8 16.93 -3.50 -18.95
N ILE A 9 16.65 -2.24 -19.10
CA ILE A 9 15.55 -1.55 -18.40
C ILE A 9 14.47 -1.24 -19.41
N THR A 10 13.24 -1.67 -19.13
CA THR A 10 12.06 -1.42 -19.97
C THR A 10 11.08 -0.62 -19.13
N PRO A 11 11.04 0.73 -19.27
CA PRO A 11 10.11 1.58 -18.54
C PRO A 11 8.69 1.44 -19.08
N ASP A 12 7.72 2.00 -18.36
CA ASP A 12 6.33 2.11 -18.78
C ASP A 12 5.68 0.77 -19.18
N THR A 13 6.13 -0.30 -18.51
CA THR A 13 5.72 -1.66 -18.82
C THR A 13 5.27 -2.36 -17.53
N ARG A 14 4.12 -3.02 -17.59
CA ARG A 14 3.61 -3.86 -16.49
C ARG A 14 3.57 -5.32 -16.90
N LEU A 15 3.73 -6.21 -15.94
CA LEU A 15 3.45 -7.63 -16.12
C LEU A 15 1.93 -7.82 -16.12
N GLU A 16 1.37 -8.27 -17.22
CA GLU A 16 -0.06 -8.55 -17.37
C GLU A 16 -0.37 -10.00 -17.02
N LYS A 17 0.47 -10.92 -17.50
CA LYS A 17 0.28 -12.35 -17.33
C LYS A 17 1.62 -13.05 -17.18
N LEU A 18 1.65 -14.12 -16.40
CA LEU A 18 2.79 -15.02 -16.27
C LEU A 18 2.30 -16.47 -16.35
N GLU A 19 2.81 -17.21 -17.28
CA GLU A 19 2.47 -18.62 -17.50
C GLU A 19 3.72 -19.49 -17.43
N ARG A 20 3.55 -20.67 -16.86
CA ARG A 20 4.59 -21.70 -16.86
C ARG A 20 4.42 -22.58 -18.08
N GLU A 21 5.48 -22.73 -18.83
CA GLU A 21 5.59 -23.69 -19.93
C GLU A 21 6.58 -24.81 -19.57
N ASP A 22 6.70 -25.84 -20.42
CA ASP A 22 7.49 -27.03 -20.10
C ASP A 22 8.97 -26.73 -19.79
N ASP A 23 9.54 -25.68 -20.39
CA ASP A 23 10.95 -25.33 -20.30
C ASP A 23 11.20 -23.85 -19.93
N GLY A 24 10.24 -23.18 -19.28
CA GLY A 24 10.42 -21.79 -18.86
C GLY A 24 9.16 -21.10 -18.39
N LEU A 25 9.23 -19.79 -18.41
CA LEU A 25 8.14 -18.88 -18.05
C LEU A 25 7.89 -17.92 -19.21
N THR A 26 6.65 -17.81 -19.66
CA THR A 26 6.24 -16.78 -20.61
C THR A 26 5.54 -15.66 -19.88
N ALA A 27 6.09 -14.46 -19.98
CA ALA A 27 5.57 -13.25 -19.39
C ALA A 27 4.99 -12.34 -20.47
N THR A 28 3.70 -12.04 -20.39
CA THR A 28 3.06 -11.03 -21.23
C THR A 28 3.27 -9.66 -20.59
N LEU A 29 4.00 -8.80 -21.27
CA LEU A 29 4.31 -7.44 -20.85
C LEU A 29 3.43 -6.46 -21.63
N ALA A 30 2.70 -5.61 -20.90
CA ALA A 30 1.83 -4.58 -21.49
C ALA A 30 2.45 -3.20 -21.33
N ASN A 31 2.48 -2.42 -22.39
CA ASN A 31 2.85 -1.01 -22.32
C ASN A 31 1.69 -0.22 -21.70
N VAL A 32 1.97 0.59 -20.68
CA VAL A 32 0.93 1.30 -19.91
C VAL A 32 0.23 2.45 -20.66
N TYR A 33 0.74 2.86 -21.82
CA TYR A 33 0.18 3.96 -22.61
C TYR A 33 -0.48 3.50 -23.91
N THR A 34 -0.06 2.35 -24.47
CA THR A 34 -0.47 1.95 -25.82
C THR A 34 -1.30 0.66 -25.85
N ASP A 35 -1.44 -0.02 -24.71
CA ASP A 35 -2.06 -1.34 -24.59
C ASP A 35 -1.46 -2.43 -25.53
N LEU A 36 -0.27 -2.17 -26.07
CA LEU A 36 0.48 -3.16 -26.83
C LEU A 36 1.06 -4.18 -25.87
N ASN A 37 0.81 -5.45 -26.18
CA ASN A 37 1.30 -6.58 -25.41
C ASN A 37 2.41 -7.29 -26.17
N GLU A 38 3.45 -7.68 -25.45
CA GLU A 38 4.57 -8.47 -25.96
C GLU A 38 4.82 -9.67 -25.03
N ASP A 39 4.99 -10.85 -25.62
CA ASP A 39 5.36 -12.04 -24.88
C ASP A 39 6.88 -12.20 -24.87
N HIS A 40 7.41 -12.39 -23.67
CA HIS A 40 8.83 -12.63 -23.44
C HIS A 40 9.04 -13.91 -22.64
N ARG A 41 10.06 -14.66 -23.02
CA ARG A 41 10.42 -15.91 -22.36
C ARG A 41 11.57 -15.70 -21.39
N PHE A 42 11.45 -16.30 -20.20
CA PHE A 42 12.41 -16.19 -19.13
C PHE A 42 12.60 -17.54 -18.41
N ASP A 43 13.82 -17.79 -17.93
CA ASP A 43 14.10 -18.93 -17.05
C ASP A 43 13.61 -18.67 -15.61
N LEU A 44 13.64 -17.40 -15.20
CA LEU A 44 13.24 -16.96 -13.85
C LEU A 44 12.62 -15.56 -13.93
N VAL A 45 11.53 -15.38 -13.21
CA VAL A 45 10.90 -14.08 -12.99
C VAL A 45 10.89 -13.77 -11.49
N ILE A 46 11.38 -12.61 -11.11
CA ILE A 46 11.37 -12.11 -9.72
C ILE A 46 10.44 -10.91 -9.68
N GLY A 47 9.36 -11.01 -8.89
CA GLY A 47 8.41 -9.91 -8.67
C GLY A 47 8.82 -9.05 -7.48
N GLU A 48 8.97 -7.75 -7.68
CA GLU A 48 9.10 -6.74 -6.63
C GLU A 48 8.18 -5.57 -6.99
N HIS A 49 7.01 -5.51 -6.39
CA HIS A 49 5.97 -4.53 -6.73
C HIS A 49 5.34 -3.86 -5.51
N GLY A 50 6.03 -3.91 -4.37
CA GLY A 50 5.56 -3.32 -3.12
C GLY A 50 4.43 -4.13 -2.47
N THR A 51 3.70 -3.50 -1.58
CA THR A 51 2.68 -4.13 -0.74
C THR A 51 1.39 -3.34 -0.75
N THR A 52 0.27 -4.04 -0.63
CA THR A 52 -1.05 -3.45 -0.43
C THR A 52 -1.38 -3.47 1.07
N PRO A 53 -1.85 -2.36 1.64
CA PRO A 53 -2.28 -2.32 3.03
C PRO A 53 -3.39 -3.32 3.31
N ASN A 54 -3.23 -4.16 4.36
CA ASN A 54 -4.32 -4.99 4.84
C ASN A 54 -5.22 -4.16 5.74
N SER A 55 -6.32 -3.66 5.20
CA SER A 55 -7.22 -2.73 5.87
C SER A 55 -8.68 -3.20 5.94
N ASP A 56 -8.97 -4.47 5.67
CA ASP A 56 -10.32 -5.01 5.64
C ASP A 56 -11.02 -4.86 6.99
N LEU A 57 -10.33 -5.18 8.08
CA LEU A 57 -10.83 -5.02 9.44
C LEU A 57 -11.19 -3.55 9.74
N TYR A 58 -10.35 -2.60 9.30
CA TYR A 58 -10.64 -1.19 9.48
C TYR A 58 -11.93 -0.78 8.78
N PHE A 59 -12.13 -1.18 7.54
CA PHE A 59 -13.35 -0.84 6.79
C PHE A 59 -14.59 -1.52 7.38
N ALA A 60 -14.48 -2.74 7.88
CA ALA A 60 -15.56 -3.45 8.57
C ALA A 60 -15.97 -2.76 9.89
N LEU A 61 -15.02 -2.23 10.65
CA LEU A 61 -15.27 -1.58 11.93
C LEU A 61 -15.62 -0.09 11.82
N LYS A 62 -15.26 0.55 10.73
CA LYS A 62 -15.44 1.99 10.50
C LYS A 62 -16.86 2.50 10.79
N PRO A 63 -17.93 1.86 10.34
CA PRO A 63 -19.30 2.32 10.60
C PRO A 63 -19.72 2.27 12.08
N LEU A 64 -19.03 1.48 12.89
CA LEU A 64 -19.31 1.29 14.32
C LEU A 64 -18.54 2.26 15.22
N SER A 65 -17.64 3.05 14.66
CA SER A 65 -16.79 3.96 15.41
C SER A 65 -17.37 5.36 15.52
N THR A 66 -17.06 6.05 16.62
CA THR A 66 -17.51 7.42 16.90
C THR A 66 -16.97 8.42 15.89
N ASN A 67 -15.72 8.26 15.49
CA ASN A 67 -15.05 9.11 14.52
C ASN A 67 -15.24 8.66 13.06
N LEU A 68 -16.00 7.59 12.78
CA LEU A 68 -16.14 6.98 11.46
C LEU A 68 -14.78 6.76 10.76
N GLY A 69 -13.77 6.38 11.54
CA GLY A 69 -12.41 6.19 11.06
C GLY A 69 -11.70 7.47 10.58
N GLN A 70 -12.27 8.64 10.83
CA GLN A 70 -11.66 9.92 10.45
C GLN A 70 -10.53 10.29 11.41
N LEU A 71 -9.54 10.98 10.87
CA LEU A 71 -8.40 11.53 11.60
C LEU A 71 -8.31 13.02 11.29
N ASP A 72 -8.29 13.85 12.33
CA ASP A 72 -7.99 15.27 12.21
C ASP A 72 -6.49 15.46 12.03
N LEU A 73 -6.07 15.74 10.80
CA LEU A 73 -4.66 15.93 10.46
C LEU A 73 -4.06 17.20 11.08
N GLU A 74 -4.86 18.24 11.26
CA GLU A 74 -4.39 19.47 11.91
C GLU A 74 -4.06 19.21 13.38
N SER A 75 -4.98 18.57 14.09
CA SER A 75 -4.74 18.17 15.48
C SER A 75 -3.58 17.21 15.61
N LEU A 76 -3.46 16.21 14.70
CA LEU A 76 -2.34 15.27 14.70
C LEU A 76 -0.98 15.97 14.52
N THR A 77 -0.90 16.91 13.58
CA THR A 77 0.36 17.63 13.29
C THR A 77 0.72 18.65 14.36
N ALA A 78 -0.29 19.21 15.03
CA ALA A 78 -0.13 20.13 16.15
C ALA A 78 0.02 19.44 17.52
N ALA A 79 0.14 18.10 17.53
CA ALA A 79 0.20 17.29 18.75
C ALA A 79 -0.95 17.59 19.74
N ARG A 80 -2.17 17.60 19.21
CA ARG A 80 -3.41 17.79 19.98
C ARG A 80 -4.28 16.53 19.92
N SER A 81 -5.14 16.38 20.93
CA SER A 81 -6.09 15.27 20.99
C SER A 81 -7.08 15.27 19.82
N GLN A 82 -7.47 14.09 19.41
CA GLN A 82 -8.48 13.87 18.37
C GLN A 82 -9.88 14.05 18.97
N THR A 83 -10.70 14.93 18.41
CA THR A 83 -12.02 15.29 18.95
C THR A 83 -13.17 15.03 17.97
N LEU A 84 -12.91 14.46 16.80
CA LEU A 84 -13.94 14.19 15.79
C LEU A 84 -14.91 13.11 16.26
N THR A 85 -16.20 13.45 16.33
CA THR A 85 -17.28 12.53 16.72
C THR A 85 -18.48 12.62 15.77
N PRO A 86 -18.31 12.38 14.46
CA PRO A 86 -19.40 12.45 13.50
C PRO A 86 -20.48 11.39 13.72
N ASN A 87 -20.20 10.36 14.50
CA ASN A 87 -21.15 9.31 14.90
C ASN A 87 -21.16 9.15 16.43
N PRO A 88 -21.91 9.98 17.17
CA PRO A 88 -21.97 9.90 18.63
C PRO A 88 -22.46 8.56 19.20
N GLU A 89 -23.22 7.78 18.41
CA GLU A 89 -23.72 6.46 18.78
C GLU A 89 -22.67 5.35 18.61
N GLY A 90 -21.50 5.68 18.10
CA GLY A 90 -20.38 4.76 17.94
C GLY A 90 -19.87 4.23 19.29
N ARG A 91 -19.23 3.08 19.25
CA ARG A 91 -18.81 2.36 20.46
C ARG A 91 -17.35 2.62 20.86
N PHE A 92 -16.54 3.11 19.94
CA PHE A 92 -15.09 3.32 20.09
C PHE A 92 -14.58 4.31 19.06
N SER A 93 -13.42 4.89 19.29
CA SER A 93 -12.69 5.63 18.26
C SER A 93 -11.81 4.65 17.46
N LEU A 94 -11.79 4.78 16.16
CA LEU A 94 -11.05 3.90 15.26
C LEU A 94 -10.04 4.68 14.43
N TYR A 95 -8.79 4.27 14.49
CA TYR A 95 -7.72 4.86 13.71
C TYR A 95 -6.93 3.79 12.95
N ARG A 96 -6.33 4.17 11.85
CA ARG A 96 -5.47 3.32 11.03
C ARG A 96 -4.11 3.97 10.90
N ILE A 97 -3.06 3.25 11.31
CA ILE A 97 -1.68 3.73 11.34
C ILE A 97 -0.73 2.70 10.73
N GLY A 98 0.50 3.11 10.50
CA GLY A 98 1.54 2.24 9.98
C GLY A 98 1.18 1.61 8.63
N ASP A 99 1.54 0.35 8.45
CA ASP A 99 1.34 -0.36 7.19
C ASP A 99 -0.14 -0.64 6.86
N ALA A 100 -1.04 -0.59 7.85
CA ALA A 100 -2.47 -0.63 7.58
C ALA A 100 -2.97 0.64 6.85
N TRP A 101 -2.27 1.77 7.00
CA TRP A 101 -2.54 3.01 6.27
C TRP A 101 -1.82 3.03 4.91
N ALA A 102 -0.50 2.92 4.95
CA ALA A 102 0.37 2.91 3.78
C ALA A 102 1.66 2.18 4.12
N SER A 103 1.99 1.16 3.33
CA SER A 103 3.20 0.40 3.55
C SER A 103 4.44 1.29 3.34
N ARG A 104 5.29 1.37 4.35
CA ARG A 104 6.52 2.16 4.36
C ARG A 104 7.63 1.37 5.03
N ASN A 105 8.02 1.75 6.23
CA ASN A 105 9.01 1.07 7.04
C ASN A 105 8.64 1.11 8.52
N ILE A 106 9.32 0.32 9.32
CA ILE A 106 9.04 0.20 10.75
C ILE A 106 9.14 1.53 11.51
N HIS A 107 10.08 2.41 11.12
CA HIS A 107 10.25 3.71 11.75
C HIS A 107 9.02 4.60 11.51
N ALA A 108 8.47 4.59 10.30
CA ALA A 108 7.26 5.32 9.97
C ALA A 108 6.05 4.78 10.76
N ALA A 109 5.92 3.46 10.89
CA ALA A 109 4.84 2.85 11.66
C ALA A 109 4.92 3.23 13.16
N MET A 110 6.12 3.21 13.74
CA MET A 110 6.35 3.64 15.12
C MET A 110 6.08 5.13 15.31
N LEU A 111 6.47 5.99 14.36
CA LEU A 111 6.20 7.42 14.41
C LEU A 111 4.70 7.72 14.34
N ASP A 112 3.96 7.03 13.49
CA ASP A 112 2.50 7.16 13.41
C ASP A 112 1.85 6.78 14.75
N ALA A 113 2.26 5.65 15.34
CA ALA A 113 1.77 5.21 16.64
C ALA A 113 2.08 6.23 17.74
N MET A 114 3.31 6.72 17.80
CA MET A 114 3.72 7.69 18.78
C MET A 114 2.91 8.99 18.67
N ARG A 115 2.78 9.54 17.45
CA ARG A 115 2.03 10.79 17.23
C ARG A 115 0.56 10.67 17.59
N LEU A 116 -0.06 9.55 17.28
CA LEU A 116 -1.47 9.35 17.60
C LEU A 116 -1.67 9.03 19.09
N CYS A 117 -0.96 8.03 19.62
CA CYS A 117 -1.25 7.48 20.95
C CYS A 117 -0.81 8.38 22.11
N LEU A 118 0.09 9.34 21.90
CA LEU A 118 0.45 10.31 22.94
C LEU A 118 -0.65 11.33 23.22
N HIS A 119 -1.62 11.46 22.32
CA HIS A 119 -2.64 12.51 22.38
C HIS A 119 -4.08 11.94 22.20
N LEU A 120 -4.27 10.65 22.45
CA LEU A 120 -5.58 10.00 22.55
C LEU A 120 -6.24 10.26 23.90
#